data_c4510a4314cc9ff20fce0cd204442ce5
#
_entry.id   c4510a4314cc9ff20fce0cd204442ce5
#
_cell.length_a   1.000
_cell.length_b   1.000
_cell.length_c   1.000
_cell.angle_alpha   90.00
_cell.angle_beta   90.00
_cell.angle_gamma   90.00
#
_symmetry.space_group_name_H-M   'P 1'
#
loop_
_entity.id
_entity.type
_entity.pdbx_description
1 polymer ?
#
loop_
_entity_poly.entity_id
_entity_poly.type
_entity_poly.pdbx_seq_one_letter_code
_entity_poly.pdbx_strand_id
1 'polypeptide(L)'
;MSRFDGKVAIITGAASGIGKEIALRFAAEGGTPVIADLNLDAADATAREIKAKGADAFAVGMNVADEPEVEKGVADTMAKFGRIDVLVSNAGIQIVKPIVDFPFADWKRLLAIHLDGAFLMTKACLKHMYKAKSGSIVYMGSVHSKEASVLKAPYVTAKHGLLGLCRVVAKEGAQYNVRANVVCPGFVRTPLVDKQIPEQAKELGISEEDVIKHVMLKDTVDGEFTTTEDVAEAVLFFAGFKTNALTGQSLVLSHGWFME
;
A
#
# COMPACT_ATOMS: atom_id res chain seq x y z
N MET A 1 -26.31 5.12 5.63
CA MET A 1 -25.01 5.81 5.45
C MET A 1 -23.97 4.79 5.08
N SER A 2 -23.24 5.05 4.02
CA SER A 2 -22.11 4.20 3.61
C SER A 2 -20.97 4.32 4.62
N ARG A 3 -20.07 3.32 4.64
CA ARG A 3 -18.99 3.23 5.65
C ARG A 3 -18.02 4.42 5.64
N PHE A 4 -17.79 5.02 4.44
CA PHE A 4 -16.87 6.13 4.22
C PHE A 4 -17.55 7.42 3.76
N ASP A 5 -18.84 7.56 4.01
CA ASP A 5 -19.60 8.74 3.60
C ASP A 5 -18.94 10.05 4.08
N GLY A 6 -18.61 10.94 3.13
CA GLY A 6 -17.89 12.19 3.37
C GLY A 6 -16.42 12.06 3.82
N LYS A 7 -15.79 10.90 3.68
CA LYS A 7 -14.37 10.65 4.01
C LYS A 7 -13.48 10.79 2.79
N VAL A 8 -12.28 11.32 2.99
CA VAL A 8 -11.24 11.48 1.96
C VAL A 8 -10.06 10.59 2.28
N ALA A 9 -9.65 9.76 1.30
CA ALA A 9 -8.48 8.88 1.41
C ALA A 9 -7.43 9.23 0.37
N ILE A 10 -6.18 9.47 0.78
CA ILE A 10 -5.04 9.48 -0.15
C ILE A 10 -4.53 8.04 -0.26
N ILE A 11 -4.46 7.53 -1.50
CA ILE A 11 -3.99 6.18 -1.82
C ILE A 11 -2.83 6.30 -2.79
N THR A 12 -1.63 5.90 -2.38
CA THR A 12 -0.43 6.00 -3.22
C THR A 12 -0.25 4.77 -4.10
N GLY A 13 0.27 4.96 -5.33
CA GLY A 13 0.37 3.89 -6.32
C GLY A 13 -1.01 3.41 -6.76
N ALA A 14 -1.99 4.31 -6.86
CA ALA A 14 -3.40 3.98 -7.08
C ALA A 14 -3.84 4.04 -8.55
N ALA A 15 -2.92 4.22 -9.48
CA ALA A 15 -3.22 4.14 -10.91
C ALA A 15 -3.44 2.69 -11.40
N SER A 16 -3.01 1.68 -10.66
CA SER A 16 -3.12 0.27 -11.06
C SER A 16 -3.13 -0.69 -9.86
N GLY A 17 -3.37 -1.98 -10.13
CA GLY A 17 -3.23 -3.08 -9.18
C GLY A 17 -4.00 -2.88 -7.87
N ILE A 18 -3.38 -3.21 -6.76
CA ILE A 18 -3.97 -3.15 -5.41
C ILE A 18 -4.47 -1.73 -5.08
N GLY A 19 -3.66 -0.71 -5.35
CA GLY A 19 -4.02 0.68 -5.02
C GLY A 19 -5.26 1.14 -5.78
N LYS A 20 -5.40 0.77 -7.06
CA LYS A 20 -6.58 1.06 -7.87
C LYS A 20 -7.82 0.35 -7.30
N GLU A 21 -7.72 -0.93 -6.96
CA GLU A 21 -8.85 -1.67 -6.40
C GLU A 21 -9.31 -1.08 -5.06
N ILE A 22 -8.37 -0.71 -4.18
CA ILE A 22 -8.68 -0.01 -2.93
C ILE A 22 -9.46 1.28 -3.21
N ALA A 23 -9.03 2.07 -4.21
CA ALA A 23 -9.69 3.32 -4.56
C ALA A 23 -11.11 3.10 -5.09
N LEU A 24 -11.31 2.10 -5.95
CA LEU A 24 -12.62 1.72 -6.49
C LEU A 24 -13.59 1.32 -5.38
N ARG A 25 -13.16 0.47 -4.46
CA ARG A 25 -14.00 0.00 -3.34
C ARG A 25 -14.25 1.08 -2.31
N PHE A 26 -13.24 1.90 -1.99
CA PHE A 26 -13.44 3.05 -1.10
C PHE A 26 -14.50 4.01 -1.64
N ALA A 27 -14.48 4.27 -2.94
CA ALA A 27 -15.49 5.07 -3.63
C ALA A 27 -16.87 4.42 -3.61
N ALA A 28 -16.96 3.11 -3.87
CA ALA A 28 -18.21 2.35 -3.82
C ALA A 28 -18.87 2.36 -2.43
N GLU A 29 -18.05 2.49 -1.37
CA GLU A 29 -18.53 2.64 0.01
C GLU A 29 -18.72 4.11 0.44
N GLY A 30 -18.85 5.06 -0.52
CA GLY A 30 -19.22 6.46 -0.29
C GLY A 30 -18.06 7.40 0.03
N GLY A 31 -16.84 6.93 -0.02
CA GLY A 31 -15.65 7.76 0.19
C GLY A 31 -15.17 8.46 -1.09
N THR A 32 -14.33 9.47 -0.92
CA THR A 32 -13.65 10.18 -2.02
C THR A 32 -12.17 9.80 -2.04
N PRO A 33 -11.72 8.89 -2.94
CA PRO A 33 -10.32 8.57 -3.08
C PRO A 33 -9.55 9.65 -3.82
N VAL A 34 -8.35 9.96 -3.35
CA VAL A 34 -7.31 10.71 -4.05
C VAL A 34 -6.31 9.71 -4.61
N ILE A 35 -6.26 9.62 -5.94
CA ILE A 35 -5.43 8.70 -6.70
C ILE A 35 -4.06 9.34 -6.85
N ALA A 36 -3.16 9.01 -5.94
CA ALA A 36 -1.80 9.55 -5.94
C ALA A 36 -0.85 8.56 -6.64
N ASP A 37 -0.26 8.98 -7.73
CA ASP A 37 0.64 8.13 -8.53
C ASP A 37 1.73 8.95 -9.21
N LEU A 38 2.88 8.32 -9.51
CA LEU A 38 3.93 8.94 -10.29
C LEU A 38 3.47 9.26 -11.72
N ASN A 39 2.59 8.42 -12.28
CA ASN A 39 1.97 8.59 -13.59
C ASN A 39 0.61 9.29 -13.45
N LEU A 40 0.61 10.61 -13.58
CA LEU A 40 -0.60 11.43 -13.46
C LEU A 40 -1.68 11.05 -14.49
N ASP A 41 -1.31 10.73 -15.74
CA ASP A 41 -2.29 10.36 -16.78
C ASP A 41 -3.04 9.07 -16.42
N ALA A 42 -2.33 8.09 -15.86
CA ALA A 42 -2.93 6.85 -15.38
C ALA A 42 -3.77 7.07 -14.11
N ALA A 43 -3.34 7.96 -13.22
CA ALA A 43 -4.13 8.37 -12.05
C ALA A 43 -5.44 9.06 -12.48
N ASP A 44 -5.37 9.95 -13.45
CA ASP A 44 -6.54 10.61 -14.02
C ASP A 44 -7.50 9.62 -14.71
N ALA A 45 -6.97 8.61 -15.40
CA ALA A 45 -7.80 7.55 -15.98
C ALA A 45 -8.59 6.80 -14.91
N THR A 46 -7.94 6.43 -13.79
CA THR A 46 -8.60 5.78 -12.66
C THR A 46 -9.64 6.70 -12.00
N ALA A 47 -9.32 7.99 -11.81
CA ALA A 47 -10.27 8.96 -11.27
C ALA A 47 -11.49 9.14 -12.19
N ARG A 48 -11.31 9.16 -13.52
CA ARG A 48 -12.43 9.19 -14.49
C ARG A 48 -13.30 7.94 -14.43
N GLU A 49 -12.68 6.76 -14.28
CA GLU A 49 -13.42 5.50 -14.11
C GLU A 49 -14.34 5.54 -12.88
N ILE A 50 -13.83 6.04 -11.75
CA ILE A 50 -14.61 6.19 -10.51
C ILE A 50 -15.76 7.18 -10.72
N LYS A 51 -15.49 8.33 -11.35
CA LYS A 51 -16.52 9.34 -11.63
C LYS A 51 -17.60 8.84 -12.57
N ALA A 52 -17.25 8.02 -13.57
CA ALA A 52 -18.20 7.40 -14.46
C ALA A 52 -19.17 6.43 -13.75
N LYS A 53 -18.76 5.89 -12.58
CA LYS A 53 -19.60 5.07 -11.70
C LYS A 53 -20.42 5.90 -10.68
N GLY A 54 -20.38 7.23 -10.76
CA GLY A 54 -21.18 8.14 -9.94
C GLY A 54 -20.57 8.56 -8.61
N ALA A 55 -19.31 8.19 -8.33
CA ALA A 55 -18.58 8.62 -7.14
C ALA A 55 -17.60 9.76 -7.47
N ASP A 56 -17.18 10.55 -6.47
CA ASP A 56 -16.12 11.56 -6.67
C ASP A 56 -14.72 10.94 -6.48
N ALA A 57 -13.74 11.48 -7.21
CA ALA A 57 -12.33 11.11 -7.10
C ALA A 57 -11.43 12.27 -7.56
N PHE A 58 -10.18 12.28 -7.13
CA PHE A 58 -9.20 13.28 -7.51
C PHE A 58 -7.86 12.62 -7.82
N ALA A 59 -7.20 13.02 -8.90
CA ALA A 59 -5.88 12.54 -9.27
C ALA A 59 -4.79 13.54 -8.85
N VAL A 60 -3.67 13.02 -8.37
CA VAL A 60 -2.48 13.79 -7.98
C VAL A 60 -1.24 13.08 -8.51
N GLY A 61 -0.46 13.79 -9.34
CA GLY A 61 0.88 13.35 -9.73
C GLY A 61 1.84 13.53 -8.56
N MET A 62 2.48 12.44 -8.11
CA MET A 62 3.33 12.48 -6.93
C MET A 62 4.37 11.36 -6.92
N ASN A 63 5.64 11.73 -6.83
CA ASN A 63 6.71 10.81 -6.46
C ASN A 63 6.78 10.72 -4.92
N VAL A 64 6.43 9.57 -4.35
CA VAL A 64 6.46 9.39 -2.89
C VAL A 64 7.86 9.50 -2.29
N ALA A 65 8.92 9.33 -3.08
CA ALA A 65 10.30 9.46 -2.64
C ALA A 65 10.84 10.91 -2.71
N ASP A 66 10.01 11.87 -3.12
CA ASP A 66 10.35 13.30 -3.21
C ASP A 66 9.51 14.10 -2.20
N GLU A 67 10.15 14.67 -1.18
CA GLU A 67 9.46 15.37 -0.10
C GLU A 67 8.64 16.58 -0.60
N PRO A 68 9.18 17.48 -1.46
CA PRO A 68 8.41 18.57 -2.08
C PRO A 68 7.16 18.10 -2.84
N GLU A 69 7.25 17.03 -3.62
CA GLU A 69 6.09 16.51 -4.36
C GLU A 69 5.04 15.91 -3.41
N VAL A 70 5.47 15.22 -2.35
CA VAL A 70 4.56 14.72 -1.30
C VAL A 70 3.86 15.87 -0.59
N GLU A 71 4.59 16.90 -0.15
CA GLU A 71 4.00 18.06 0.52
C GLU A 71 3.00 18.79 -0.40
N LYS A 72 3.35 18.96 -1.69
CA LYS A 72 2.45 19.54 -2.68
C LYS A 72 1.17 18.71 -2.86
N GLY A 73 1.28 17.41 -3.07
CA GLY A 73 0.12 16.53 -3.30
C GLY A 73 -0.83 16.49 -2.10
N VAL A 74 -0.28 16.50 -0.89
CA VAL A 74 -1.09 16.61 0.35
C VAL A 74 -1.75 17.99 0.45
N ALA A 75 -1.04 19.08 0.13
CA ALA A 75 -1.58 20.43 0.12
C ALA A 75 -2.70 20.61 -0.92
N ASP A 76 -2.53 20.08 -2.14
CA ASP A 76 -3.55 20.08 -3.20
C ASP A 76 -4.82 19.33 -2.73
N THR A 77 -4.64 18.19 -2.05
CA THR A 77 -5.77 17.44 -1.45
C THR A 77 -6.49 18.26 -0.39
N MET A 78 -5.74 18.91 0.52
CA MET A 78 -6.32 19.76 1.56
C MET A 78 -7.00 21.00 0.99
N ALA A 79 -6.43 21.62 -0.05
CA ALA A 79 -7.05 22.78 -0.71
C ALA A 79 -8.40 22.39 -1.35
N LYS A 80 -8.49 21.17 -1.91
CA LYS A 80 -9.70 20.69 -2.59
C LYS A 80 -10.79 20.23 -1.63
N PHE A 81 -10.44 19.47 -0.60
CA PHE A 81 -11.42 18.78 0.26
C PHE A 81 -11.44 19.26 1.72
N GLY A 82 -10.45 20.03 2.15
CA GLY A 82 -10.33 20.53 3.54
C GLY A 82 -10.04 19.45 4.59
N ARG A 83 -9.84 18.20 4.17
CA ARG A 83 -9.66 17.04 5.07
C ARG A 83 -8.89 15.90 4.45
N ILE A 84 -8.25 15.09 5.29
CA ILE A 84 -7.68 13.80 4.98
C ILE A 84 -8.02 12.87 6.13
N ASP A 85 -8.85 11.85 5.89
CA ASP A 85 -9.31 10.90 6.92
C ASP A 85 -8.50 9.61 6.90
N VAL A 86 -8.04 9.21 5.72
CA VAL A 86 -7.32 7.95 5.52
C VAL A 86 -6.07 8.21 4.67
N LEU A 87 -4.96 7.58 5.05
CA LEU A 87 -3.80 7.40 4.20
C LEU A 87 -3.61 5.90 3.94
N VAL A 88 -3.55 5.51 2.68
CA VAL A 88 -3.09 4.18 2.27
C VAL A 88 -1.73 4.31 1.59
N SER A 89 -0.67 3.97 2.31
CA SER A 89 0.70 3.96 1.80
C SER A 89 0.97 2.64 1.08
N ASN A 90 0.66 2.61 -0.22
CA ASN A 90 0.69 1.41 -1.05
C ASN A 90 1.76 1.44 -2.15
N ALA A 91 2.22 2.60 -2.62
CA ALA A 91 3.20 2.72 -3.68
C ALA A 91 4.43 1.81 -3.44
N GLY A 92 4.85 1.11 -4.46
CA GLY A 92 5.98 0.20 -4.35
C GLY A 92 6.44 -0.37 -5.68
N ILE A 93 7.67 -0.87 -5.67
CA ILE A 93 8.30 -1.59 -6.80
C ILE A 93 8.92 -2.89 -6.30
N GLN A 94 9.27 -3.76 -7.22
CA GLN A 94 10.05 -4.95 -6.90
C GLN A 94 11.22 -5.11 -7.87
N ILE A 95 12.35 -5.58 -7.34
CA ILE A 95 13.53 -5.99 -8.08
C ILE A 95 13.98 -7.31 -7.47
N VAL A 96 14.13 -8.32 -8.31
CA VAL A 96 14.51 -9.68 -7.91
C VAL A 96 15.95 -9.92 -8.34
N LYS A 97 16.86 -10.09 -7.36
CA LYS A 97 18.29 -10.30 -7.63
C LYS A 97 19.01 -10.88 -6.40
N PRO A 98 20.04 -11.73 -6.58
CA PRO A 98 20.91 -12.17 -5.48
C PRO A 98 21.52 -10.99 -4.74
N ILE A 99 21.70 -11.09 -3.42
CA ILE A 99 22.22 -9.98 -2.59
C ILE A 99 23.63 -9.56 -3.02
N VAL A 100 24.46 -10.51 -3.47
CA VAL A 100 25.84 -10.24 -3.89
C VAL A 100 25.92 -9.45 -5.22
N ASP A 101 24.88 -9.56 -6.06
CA ASP A 101 24.77 -8.89 -7.36
C ASP A 101 23.80 -7.69 -7.33
N PHE A 102 23.27 -7.35 -6.14
CA PHE A 102 22.24 -6.29 -6.02
C PHE A 102 22.89 -4.90 -6.13
N PRO A 103 22.58 -4.09 -7.18
CA PRO A 103 23.15 -2.76 -7.34
C PRO A 103 22.75 -1.86 -6.17
N PHE A 104 23.70 -1.14 -5.58
CA PHE A 104 23.41 -0.25 -4.45
C PHE A 104 22.43 0.89 -4.82
N ALA A 105 22.43 1.33 -6.09
CA ALA A 105 21.46 2.30 -6.56
C ALA A 105 20.01 1.74 -6.51
N ASP A 106 19.81 0.50 -6.90
CA ASP A 106 18.50 -0.17 -6.84
C ASP A 106 18.06 -0.46 -5.39
N TRP A 107 19.01 -0.82 -4.51
CA TRP A 107 18.77 -0.92 -3.08
C TRP A 107 18.23 0.40 -2.53
N LYS A 108 18.92 1.52 -2.77
CA LYS A 108 18.49 2.85 -2.30
C LYS A 108 17.13 3.24 -2.90
N ARG A 109 16.94 3.03 -4.19
CA ARG A 109 15.69 3.34 -4.88
C ARG A 109 14.50 2.60 -4.28
N LEU A 110 14.67 1.32 -3.98
CA LEU A 110 13.60 0.51 -3.41
C LEU A 110 13.26 0.96 -1.98
N LEU A 111 14.26 1.20 -1.13
CA LEU A 111 14.05 1.75 0.21
C LEU A 111 13.40 3.14 0.16
N ALA A 112 13.85 4.02 -0.74
CA ALA A 112 13.28 5.37 -0.91
C ALA A 112 11.78 5.32 -1.24
N ILE A 113 11.34 4.40 -2.10
CA ILE A 113 9.92 4.30 -2.45
C ILE A 113 9.11 3.66 -1.32
N HIS A 114 9.57 2.54 -0.77
CA HIS A 114 8.77 1.76 0.18
C HIS A 114 8.80 2.29 1.61
N LEU A 115 9.96 2.76 2.07
CA LEU A 115 10.18 3.14 3.48
C LEU A 115 10.20 4.66 3.65
N ASP A 116 11.08 5.37 2.91
CA ASP A 116 11.15 6.83 3.01
C ASP A 116 9.83 7.45 2.51
N GLY A 117 9.27 6.94 1.40
CA GLY A 117 7.97 7.39 0.89
C GLY A 117 6.82 7.17 1.88
N ALA A 118 6.79 6.04 2.57
CA ALA A 118 5.81 5.81 3.63
C ALA A 118 5.98 6.80 4.78
N PHE A 119 7.23 7.10 5.18
CA PHE A 119 7.53 8.09 6.20
C PHE A 119 7.10 9.50 5.75
N LEU A 120 7.45 9.94 4.55
CA LEU A 120 7.13 11.28 4.02
C LEU A 120 5.61 11.49 3.93
N MET A 121 4.89 10.51 3.37
CA MET A 121 3.42 10.54 3.32
C MET A 121 2.79 10.60 4.71
N THR A 122 3.31 9.79 5.65
CA THR A 122 2.85 9.80 7.05
C THR A 122 3.08 11.15 7.68
N LYS A 123 4.30 11.70 7.60
CA LYS A 123 4.67 13.02 8.14
C LYS A 123 3.76 14.13 7.63
N ALA A 124 3.48 14.15 6.32
CA ALA A 124 2.65 15.16 5.70
C ALA A 124 1.17 15.04 6.13
N CYS A 125 0.61 13.82 6.12
CA CYS A 125 -0.80 13.60 6.49
C CYS A 125 -1.05 13.78 7.99
N LEU A 126 -0.13 13.35 8.86
CA LEU A 126 -0.29 13.44 10.33
C LEU A 126 -0.49 14.88 10.81
N LYS A 127 0.14 15.88 10.19
CA LYS A 127 -0.08 17.31 10.53
C LYS A 127 -1.56 17.69 10.49
N HIS A 128 -2.28 17.16 9.49
CA HIS A 128 -3.71 17.44 9.31
C HIS A 128 -4.59 16.53 10.17
N MET A 129 -4.25 15.24 10.27
CA MET A 129 -4.99 14.28 11.10
C MET A 129 -4.92 14.64 12.60
N TYR A 130 -3.75 15.10 13.10
CA TYR A 130 -3.61 15.55 14.50
C TYR A 130 -4.47 16.78 14.79
N LYS A 131 -4.50 17.75 13.87
CA LYS A 131 -5.36 18.93 13.99
C LYS A 131 -6.85 18.55 13.99
N ALA A 132 -7.23 17.60 13.15
CA ALA A 132 -8.60 17.06 13.07
C ALA A 132 -8.96 16.14 14.24
N LYS A 133 -8.00 15.67 15.03
CA LYS A 133 -8.13 14.63 16.07
C LYS A 133 -8.82 13.38 15.55
N SER A 134 -8.50 13.00 14.33
CA SER A 134 -9.07 11.82 13.66
C SER A 134 -8.20 11.44 12.48
N GLY A 135 -7.95 10.14 12.28
CA GLY A 135 -7.24 9.64 11.13
C GLY A 135 -7.02 8.11 11.17
N SER A 136 -6.83 7.53 10.01
CA SER A 136 -6.42 6.13 9.87
C SER A 136 -5.34 6.00 8.82
N ILE A 137 -4.23 5.37 9.18
CA ILE A 137 -3.12 5.08 8.27
C ILE A 137 -3.04 3.57 8.08
N VAL A 138 -3.02 3.13 6.84
CA VAL A 138 -2.82 1.73 6.46
C VAL A 138 -1.59 1.62 5.58
N TYR A 139 -0.60 0.90 6.06
CA TYR A 139 0.60 0.61 5.29
C TYR A 139 0.43 -0.72 4.55
N MET A 140 0.87 -0.74 3.29
CA MET A 140 0.94 -1.96 2.51
C MET A 140 2.24 -2.71 2.83
N GLY A 141 2.13 -3.63 3.77
CA GLY A 141 3.18 -4.59 4.10
C GLY A 141 3.27 -5.71 3.06
N SER A 142 3.60 -6.90 3.54
CA SER A 142 3.67 -8.17 2.81
C SER A 142 3.81 -9.29 3.84
N VAL A 143 3.62 -10.54 3.49
CA VAL A 143 4.17 -11.68 4.26
C VAL A 143 5.65 -11.44 4.54
N HIS A 144 6.37 -10.81 3.61
CA HIS A 144 7.76 -10.40 3.80
C HIS A 144 7.99 -9.26 4.81
N SER A 145 6.96 -8.83 5.52
CA SER A 145 7.11 -8.05 6.77
C SER A 145 7.35 -8.95 7.99
N LYS A 146 7.15 -10.27 7.84
CA LYS A 146 7.22 -11.29 8.90
C LYS A 146 8.31 -12.31 8.66
N GLU A 147 8.54 -12.69 7.41
CA GLU A 147 9.55 -13.65 7.02
C GLU A 147 10.39 -13.19 5.83
N ALA A 148 11.52 -13.86 5.63
CA ALA A 148 12.42 -13.56 4.51
C ALA A 148 12.08 -14.38 3.26
N SER A 149 12.51 -13.87 2.11
CA SER A 149 12.57 -14.59 0.85
C SER A 149 13.91 -14.33 0.18
N VAL A 150 14.44 -15.30 -0.51
CA VAL A 150 15.64 -15.12 -1.34
C VAL A 150 15.39 -14.08 -2.43
N LEU A 151 16.45 -13.48 -2.95
CA LEU A 151 16.46 -12.53 -4.08
C LEU A 151 15.76 -11.18 -3.82
N LYS A 152 15.26 -10.90 -2.61
CA LYS A 152 14.41 -9.74 -2.29
C LYS A 152 14.95 -8.89 -1.12
N ALA A 153 16.27 -8.82 -0.94
CA ALA A 153 16.88 -8.19 0.23
C ALA A 153 16.34 -6.79 0.57
N PRO A 154 16.33 -5.78 -0.32
CA PRO A 154 15.81 -4.45 0.03
C PRO A 154 14.29 -4.44 0.25
N TYR A 155 13.55 -5.29 -0.44
CA TYR A 155 12.09 -5.39 -0.28
C TYR A 155 11.73 -5.93 1.11
N VAL A 156 12.33 -7.05 1.50
CA VAL A 156 12.14 -7.65 2.83
C VAL A 156 12.52 -6.65 3.93
N THR A 157 13.67 -5.97 3.78
CA THR A 157 14.12 -4.93 4.72
C THR A 157 13.09 -3.80 4.85
N ALA A 158 12.61 -3.27 3.73
CA ALA A 158 11.61 -2.20 3.73
C ALA A 158 10.30 -2.65 4.39
N LYS A 159 9.82 -3.85 4.04
CA LYS A 159 8.55 -4.36 4.58
C LYS A 159 8.61 -4.66 6.08
N HIS A 160 9.74 -5.12 6.60
CA HIS A 160 9.96 -5.19 8.06
C HIS A 160 10.00 -3.80 8.71
N GLY A 161 10.65 -2.82 8.05
CA GLY A 161 10.71 -1.44 8.55
C GLY A 161 9.34 -0.78 8.69
N LEU A 162 8.38 -1.10 7.80
CA LEU A 162 7.01 -0.58 7.89
C LEU A 162 6.27 -1.01 9.17
N LEU A 163 6.55 -2.20 9.72
CA LEU A 163 5.99 -2.60 11.02
C LEU A 163 6.50 -1.70 12.15
N GLY A 164 7.79 -1.37 12.13
CA GLY A 164 8.38 -0.45 13.09
C GLY A 164 7.74 0.93 13.01
N LEU A 165 7.69 1.51 11.81
CA LEU A 165 7.06 2.80 11.55
C LEU A 165 5.59 2.82 12.01
N CYS A 166 4.82 1.82 11.64
CA CYS A 166 3.40 1.68 12.03
C CYS A 166 3.24 1.72 13.56
N ARG A 167 4.06 0.97 14.31
CA ARG A 167 3.97 0.90 15.77
C ARG A 167 4.33 2.22 16.45
N VAL A 168 5.31 2.96 15.93
CA VAL A 168 5.63 4.32 16.41
C VAL A 168 4.47 5.24 16.17
N VAL A 169 3.93 5.29 14.94
CA VAL A 169 2.79 6.13 14.58
C VAL A 169 1.55 5.80 15.41
N ALA A 170 1.28 4.53 15.68
CA ALA A 170 0.17 4.11 16.54
C ALA A 170 0.30 4.66 17.97
N LYS A 171 1.51 4.69 18.54
CA LYS A 171 1.77 5.25 19.87
C LYS A 171 1.67 6.78 19.90
N GLU A 172 2.29 7.47 18.96
CA GLU A 172 2.27 8.93 18.88
C GLU A 172 0.89 9.48 18.51
N GLY A 173 0.17 8.77 17.62
CA GLY A 173 -1.16 9.14 17.14
C GLY A 173 -2.29 8.95 18.15
N ALA A 174 -2.09 8.12 19.18
CA ALA A 174 -3.14 7.74 20.13
C ALA A 174 -3.83 8.95 20.78
N GLN A 175 -3.05 9.94 21.24
CA GLN A 175 -3.57 11.16 21.87
C GLN A 175 -4.37 12.06 20.91
N TYR A 176 -4.21 11.85 19.61
CA TYR A 176 -4.92 12.58 18.55
C TYR A 176 -6.02 11.76 17.88
N ASN A 177 -6.35 10.59 18.44
CA ASN A 177 -7.33 9.67 17.85
C ASN A 177 -6.96 9.24 16.41
N VAL A 178 -5.67 9.04 16.15
CA VAL A 178 -5.12 8.54 14.89
C VAL A 178 -4.62 7.12 15.06
N ARG A 179 -5.04 6.23 14.18
CA ARG A 179 -4.67 4.82 14.16
C ARG A 179 -3.72 4.52 13.01
N ALA A 180 -2.85 3.55 13.20
CA ALA A 180 -1.98 3.04 12.15
C ALA A 180 -1.91 1.52 12.19
N ASN A 181 -2.08 0.84 11.04
CA ASN A 181 -2.04 -0.61 10.92
C ASN A 181 -1.36 -1.01 9.60
N VAL A 182 -1.00 -2.28 9.48
CA VAL A 182 -0.32 -2.86 8.30
C VAL A 182 -1.17 -4.01 7.75
N VAL A 183 -1.43 -4.00 6.45
CA VAL A 183 -1.95 -5.16 5.72
C VAL A 183 -0.78 -5.89 5.08
N CYS A 184 -0.67 -7.20 5.30
CA CYS A 184 0.45 -8.04 4.89
C CYS A 184 -0.02 -9.13 3.91
N PRO A 185 -0.20 -8.82 2.61
CA PRO A 185 -0.61 -9.83 1.64
C PRO A 185 0.50 -10.84 1.36
N GLY A 186 0.11 -12.04 0.93
CA GLY A 186 0.94 -12.97 0.20
C GLY A 186 1.18 -12.52 -1.24
N PHE A 187 1.30 -13.46 -2.18
CA PHE A 187 1.35 -13.11 -3.60
C PHE A 187 -0.04 -12.72 -4.10
N VAL A 188 -0.16 -11.48 -4.59
CA VAL A 188 -1.38 -10.92 -5.19
C VAL A 188 -1.20 -10.84 -6.69
N ARG A 189 -2.07 -11.50 -7.48
CA ARG A 189 -1.97 -11.45 -8.94
C ARG A 189 -2.19 -10.03 -9.46
N THR A 190 -1.12 -9.39 -9.87
CA THR A 190 -1.08 -8.00 -10.34
C THR A 190 -0.06 -7.88 -11.48
N PRO A 191 -0.08 -6.79 -12.27
CA PRO A 191 0.96 -6.55 -13.27
C PRO A 191 2.40 -6.60 -12.70
N LEU A 192 2.57 -6.26 -11.41
CA LEU A 192 3.86 -6.35 -10.74
C LEU A 192 4.30 -7.81 -10.56
N VAL A 193 3.39 -8.70 -10.18
CA VAL A 193 3.67 -10.15 -10.02
C VAL A 193 3.87 -10.80 -11.37
N ASP A 194 3.04 -10.47 -12.38
CA ASP A 194 3.19 -11.00 -13.73
C ASP A 194 4.57 -10.68 -14.32
N LYS A 195 5.13 -9.51 -14.03
CA LYS A 195 6.50 -9.15 -14.41
C LYS A 195 7.55 -9.96 -13.66
N GLN A 196 7.33 -10.29 -12.39
CA GLN A 196 8.29 -11.05 -11.58
C GLN A 196 8.42 -12.51 -11.99
N ILE A 197 7.38 -13.11 -12.57
CA ILE A 197 7.38 -14.53 -12.94
C ILE A 197 8.53 -14.86 -13.91
N PRO A 198 8.65 -14.21 -15.10
CA PRO A 198 9.76 -14.47 -16.00
C PRO A 198 11.13 -14.05 -15.43
N GLU A 199 11.18 -12.99 -14.61
CA GLU A 199 12.43 -12.58 -13.95
C GLU A 199 12.94 -13.68 -13.02
N GLN A 200 12.07 -14.24 -12.17
CA GLN A 200 12.42 -15.33 -11.26
C GLN A 200 12.72 -16.65 -12.00
N ALA A 201 11.97 -16.97 -13.06
CA ALA A 201 12.24 -18.14 -13.89
C ALA A 201 13.66 -18.12 -14.45
N LYS A 202 14.08 -16.95 -14.96
CA LYS A 202 15.44 -16.76 -15.48
C LYS A 202 16.50 -16.87 -14.38
N GLU A 203 16.32 -16.22 -13.24
CA GLU A 203 17.30 -16.23 -12.14
C GLU A 203 17.44 -17.63 -11.49
N LEU A 204 16.35 -18.39 -11.43
CA LEU A 204 16.33 -19.73 -10.81
C LEU A 204 16.60 -20.86 -11.82
N GLY A 205 16.58 -20.58 -13.13
CA GLY A 205 16.78 -21.59 -14.17
C GLY A 205 15.65 -22.62 -14.26
N ILE A 206 14.41 -22.24 -13.96
CA ILE A 206 13.20 -23.07 -13.97
C ILE A 206 12.12 -22.49 -14.88
N SER A 207 11.04 -23.24 -15.14
CA SER A 207 9.91 -22.75 -15.93
C SER A 207 9.10 -21.69 -15.17
N GLU A 208 8.34 -20.84 -15.89
CA GLU A 208 7.40 -19.90 -15.29
C GLU A 208 6.30 -20.62 -14.49
N GLU A 209 5.86 -21.80 -14.96
CA GLU A 209 4.89 -22.63 -14.24
C GLU A 209 5.46 -23.11 -12.90
N ASP A 210 6.73 -23.52 -12.88
CA ASP A 210 7.41 -23.91 -11.64
C ASP A 210 7.60 -22.75 -10.69
N VAL A 211 7.85 -21.53 -11.20
CA VAL A 211 7.87 -20.30 -10.36
C VAL A 211 6.53 -20.11 -9.66
N ILE A 212 5.43 -20.20 -10.39
CA ILE A 212 4.10 -20.05 -9.79
C ILE A 212 3.86 -21.16 -8.76
N LYS A 213 4.02 -22.40 -9.13
CA LYS A 213 3.63 -23.56 -8.33
C LYS A 213 4.58 -23.84 -7.16
N HIS A 214 5.89 -23.75 -7.40
CA HIS A 214 6.92 -24.22 -6.44
C HIS A 214 7.69 -23.08 -5.78
N VAL A 215 7.47 -21.81 -6.17
CA VAL A 215 8.09 -20.63 -5.54
C VAL A 215 7.05 -19.72 -4.93
N MET A 216 6.02 -19.34 -5.69
CA MET A 216 5.06 -18.35 -5.22
C MET A 216 3.94 -18.95 -4.35
N LEU A 217 3.38 -20.08 -4.77
CA LEU A 217 2.19 -20.67 -4.11
C LEU A 217 2.50 -21.92 -3.28
N LYS A 218 3.76 -22.36 -3.20
CA LYS A 218 4.16 -23.61 -2.53
C LYS A 218 3.74 -23.69 -1.05
N ASP A 219 3.68 -22.57 -0.36
CA ASP A 219 3.40 -22.50 1.06
C ASP A 219 1.93 -22.12 1.36
N THR A 220 1.12 -21.84 0.32
CA THR A 220 -0.32 -21.63 0.48
C THR A 220 -1.03 -22.97 0.68
N VAL A 221 -2.13 -22.97 1.45
CA VAL A 221 -2.87 -24.23 1.76
C VAL A 221 -3.79 -24.68 0.64
N ASP A 222 -4.12 -23.81 -0.30
CA ASP A 222 -5.06 -24.02 -1.40
C ASP A 222 -4.45 -23.84 -2.80
N GLY A 223 -3.20 -23.36 -2.88
CA GLY A 223 -2.52 -23.13 -4.16
C GLY A 223 -3.01 -21.90 -4.92
N GLU A 224 -3.68 -20.94 -4.24
CA GLU A 224 -4.30 -19.79 -4.87
C GLU A 224 -3.54 -18.48 -4.58
N PHE A 225 -3.64 -17.53 -5.51
CA PHE A 225 -3.20 -16.16 -5.30
C PHE A 225 -4.23 -15.38 -4.48
N THR A 226 -3.75 -14.57 -3.54
CA THR A 226 -4.59 -13.51 -2.95
C THR A 226 -5.08 -12.55 -4.05
N THR A 227 -6.33 -12.13 -4.00
CA THR A 227 -6.89 -11.19 -4.96
C THR A 227 -6.67 -9.74 -4.54
N THR A 228 -6.76 -8.80 -5.48
CA THR A 228 -6.75 -7.37 -5.16
C THR A 228 -7.93 -6.98 -4.30
N GLU A 229 -9.05 -7.67 -4.49
CA GLU A 229 -10.29 -7.54 -3.74
C GLU A 229 -10.12 -7.91 -2.27
N ASP A 230 -9.47 -9.03 -1.97
CA ASP A 230 -9.20 -9.48 -0.59
C ASP A 230 -8.36 -8.43 0.15
N VAL A 231 -7.34 -7.91 -0.54
CA VAL A 231 -6.47 -6.87 0.04
C VAL A 231 -7.25 -5.58 0.28
N ALA A 232 -8.09 -5.17 -0.67
CA ALA A 232 -8.90 -3.97 -0.51
C ALA A 232 -9.86 -4.08 0.67
N GLU A 233 -10.53 -5.22 0.85
CA GLU A 233 -11.41 -5.48 2.01
C GLU A 233 -10.65 -5.31 3.34
N ALA A 234 -9.46 -5.88 3.46
CA ALA A 234 -8.64 -5.75 4.67
C ALA A 234 -8.20 -4.30 4.93
N VAL A 235 -7.84 -3.57 3.87
CA VAL A 235 -7.50 -2.14 3.96
C VAL A 235 -8.71 -1.34 4.44
N LEU A 236 -9.88 -1.57 3.85
CA LEU A 236 -11.12 -0.89 4.23
C LEU A 236 -11.54 -1.28 5.66
N PHE A 237 -11.32 -2.53 6.07
CA PHE A 237 -11.55 -2.94 7.46
C PHE A 237 -10.74 -2.10 8.44
N PHE A 238 -9.43 -1.95 8.25
CA PHE A 238 -8.61 -1.10 9.10
C PHE A 238 -8.97 0.38 9.00
N ALA A 239 -9.20 0.88 7.78
CA ALA A 239 -9.54 2.28 7.55
C ALA A 239 -10.86 2.68 8.23
N GLY A 240 -11.87 1.83 8.14
CA GLY A 240 -13.23 2.08 8.65
C GLY A 240 -13.49 1.65 10.09
N PHE A 241 -12.49 1.12 10.81
CA PHE A 241 -12.69 0.71 12.20
C PHE A 241 -12.98 1.91 13.10
N LYS A 242 -14.01 1.81 13.95
CA LYS A 242 -14.62 2.98 14.62
C LYS A 242 -13.90 3.44 15.88
N THR A 243 -13.06 2.61 16.48
CA THR A 243 -12.40 2.89 17.77
C THR A 243 -10.89 2.73 17.67
N ASN A 244 -10.14 3.17 18.68
CA ASN A 244 -8.68 2.98 18.74
C ASN A 244 -8.26 1.59 19.25
N ALA A 245 -9.19 0.68 19.48
CA ALA A 245 -8.87 -0.67 19.94
C ALA A 245 -7.98 -1.44 18.93
N LEU A 246 -8.09 -1.09 17.65
CA LEU A 246 -7.32 -1.72 16.56
C LEU A 246 -6.30 -0.73 16.00
N THR A 247 -5.12 -0.67 16.61
CA THR A 247 -3.99 0.16 16.18
C THR A 247 -2.67 -0.55 16.45
N GLY A 248 -1.65 -0.29 15.64
CA GLY A 248 -0.32 -0.91 15.74
C GLY A 248 -0.29 -2.38 15.32
N GLN A 249 -1.35 -2.86 14.67
CA GLN A 249 -1.52 -4.27 14.30
C GLN A 249 -1.09 -4.53 12.85
N SER A 250 -0.85 -5.79 12.56
CA SER A 250 -0.65 -6.30 11.21
C SER A 250 -1.63 -7.43 10.94
N LEU A 251 -2.24 -7.45 9.77
CA LEU A 251 -3.15 -8.49 9.31
C LEU A 251 -2.54 -9.19 8.10
N VAL A 252 -2.32 -10.49 8.21
CA VAL A 252 -1.81 -11.32 7.12
C VAL A 252 -2.96 -11.88 6.30
N LEU A 253 -2.84 -11.77 4.96
CA LEU A 253 -3.74 -12.37 3.97
C LEU A 253 -2.89 -13.15 2.98
N SER A 254 -2.71 -14.44 3.22
CA SER A 254 -1.69 -15.22 2.52
C SER A 254 -2.09 -16.65 2.21
N HIS A 255 -3.39 -16.97 2.24
CA HIS A 255 -3.86 -18.34 2.05
C HIS A 255 -3.10 -19.36 2.94
N GLY A 256 -2.88 -18.99 4.22
CA GLY A 256 -2.18 -19.85 5.16
C GLY A 256 -0.66 -19.95 4.98
N TRP A 257 -0.06 -19.27 4.00
CA TRP A 257 1.40 -19.27 3.84
C TRP A 257 2.12 -18.84 5.13
N PHE A 258 1.66 -17.77 5.78
CA PHE A 258 2.16 -17.35 7.07
C PHE A 258 1.00 -17.25 8.07
N MET A 259 1.16 -17.89 9.23
CA MET A 259 0.19 -17.88 10.32
C MET A 259 0.89 -17.33 11.59
N GLU A 260 0.25 -16.35 12.27
CA GLU A 260 0.72 -15.79 13.55
C GLU A 260 0.12 -16.53 14.74
#